data_9e7e57340075792baa7ad13f68fefac3
#
_entry.id   9e7e57340075792baa7ad13f68fefac3
#
_cell.length_a   1.000
_cell.length_b   1.000
_cell.length_c   1.000
_cell.angle_alpha   90.00
_cell.angle_beta   90.00
_cell.angle_gamma   90.00
#
_symmetry.space_group_name_H-M   'P 1'
#
loop_
_entity.id
_entity.type
_entity.pdbx_description
1 polymer ?
#
loop_
_entity_poly.entity_id
_entity_poly.type
_entity_poly.pdbx_seq_one_letter_code
_entity_poly.pdbx_strand_id
1 'polypeptide(L)'
;GLNYKTHLPLFLYTFFIFAFYPGDLDIGIAVALLTNSFIILTLTHNDEELRRKSIVLVGAILALNYLVLPATWPMAVFVLLHIIITSGRILLHLFRLLFGALLIVISYFTIMYFFGFHSWDEAYFPFKDFRVNTEFHQLLYLIPVALFLILAVADHFANFNKKSPVSKFKYTFVLIFSAAQLTTVVLYMGNHYEFLLLMALPASII
;
A
#
# COMPACT_ATOMS: atom_id res chain seq x y z
N GLY A 1 -9.74 -8.23 12.03
CA GLY A 1 -8.38 -7.77 12.04
C GLY A 1 -7.37 -8.89 12.29
N LEU A 2 -6.13 -8.56 12.18
CA LEU A 2 -5.05 -9.44 12.61
C LEU A 2 -5.19 -9.61 14.13
N ASN A 3 -5.41 -10.85 14.61
CA ASN A 3 -5.63 -11.14 16.04
C ASN A 3 -4.28 -11.17 16.78
N TYR A 4 -3.66 -10.00 16.95
CA TYR A 4 -2.53 -9.88 17.84
C TYR A 4 -3.02 -9.62 19.26
N LYS A 5 -2.70 -10.52 20.17
CA LYS A 5 -2.95 -10.35 21.62
C LYS A 5 -1.91 -9.43 22.28
N THR A 6 -1.02 -8.80 21.50
CA THR A 6 0.08 -7.98 21.98
C THR A 6 0.02 -6.59 21.37
N HIS A 7 0.46 -5.58 22.13
CA HIS A 7 0.60 -4.20 21.64
C HIS A 7 1.90 -3.97 20.83
N LEU A 8 2.66 -5.05 20.58
CA LEU A 8 3.95 -4.97 19.89
C LEU A 8 3.87 -4.30 18.51
N PRO A 9 2.89 -4.62 17.62
CA PRO A 9 2.78 -3.94 16.33
C PRO A 9 2.57 -2.42 16.46
N LEU A 10 1.78 -1.98 17.44
CA LEU A 10 1.58 -0.56 17.68
C LEU A 10 2.86 0.13 18.14
N PHE A 11 3.59 -0.50 19.07
CA PHE A 11 4.87 0.01 19.54
C PHE A 11 5.90 0.09 18.40
N LEU A 12 6.02 -0.96 17.60
CA LEU A 12 6.93 -0.99 16.45
C LEU A 12 6.53 0.06 15.39
N TYR A 13 5.24 0.21 15.10
CA TYR A 13 4.76 1.24 14.20
C TYR A 13 5.18 2.64 14.66
N THR A 14 4.92 2.95 15.94
CA THR A 14 5.30 4.24 16.52
C THR A 14 6.82 4.43 16.46
N PHE A 15 7.59 3.41 16.80
CA PHE A 15 9.05 3.44 16.73
C PHE A 15 9.54 3.70 15.30
N PHE A 16 9.01 3.01 14.28
CA PHE A 16 9.40 3.23 12.89
C PHE A 16 9.01 4.61 12.37
N ILE A 17 7.83 5.13 12.76
CA ILE A 17 7.47 6.51 12.42
C ILE A 17 8.51 7.50 12.95
N PHE A 18 8.90 7.40 14.22
CA PHE A 18 9.93 8.27 14.78
C PHE A 18 11.32 8.05 14.17
N ALA A 19 11.69 6.80 13.89
CA ALA A 19 12.98 6.46 13.32
C ALA A 19 13.15 6.93 11.87
N PHE A 20 12.08 6.93 11.09
CA PHE A 20 12.10 7.31 9.67
C PHE A 20 11.61 8.73 9.42
N TYR A 21 11.21 9.47 10.44
CA TYR A 21 10.71 10.83 10.29
C TYR A 21 11.84 11.81 9.97
N PRO A 22 11.85 12.41 8.77
CA PRO A 22 12.94 13.30 8.34
C PRO A 22 12.82 14.75 8.85
N GLY A 23 11.77 15.06 9.61
CA GLY A 23 11.48 16.42 10.09
C GLY A 23 10.44 17.16 9.25
N ASP A 24 10.32 16.84 7.99
CA ASP A 24 9.29 17.37 7.08
C ASP A 24 8.45 16.22 6.53
N LEU A 25 7.13 16.41 6.48
CA LEU A 25 6.20 15.40 5.97
C LEU A 25 5.38 15.99 4.82
N ASP A 26 5.60 15.46 3.61
CA ASP A 26 4.76 15.79 2.48
C ASP A 26 3.31 15.34 2.72
N ILE A 27 2.36 16.18 2.33
CA ILE A 27 0.91 15.89 2.41
C ILE A 27 0.59 14.59 1.65
N GLY A 28 1.25 14.35 0.52
CA GLY A 28 1.09 13.10 -0.25
C GLY A 28 1.42 11.86 0.56
N ILE A 29 2.55 11.87 1.28
CA ILE A 29 2.96 10.77 2.15
C ILE A 29 2.01 10.60 3.34
N ALA A 30 1.56 11.71 3.95
CA ALA A 30 0.59 11.64 5.05
C ALA A 30 -0.74 11.00 4.62
N VAL A 31 -1.26 11.39 3.45
CA VAL A 31 -2.46 10.79 2.85
C VAL A 31 -2.22 9.32 2.51
N ALA A 32 -1.05 8.98 1.97
CA ALA A 32 -0.70 7.61 1.65
C ALA A 32 -0.65 6.72 2.91
N LEU A 33 -0.09 7.19 4.01
CA LEU A 33 -0.08 6.47 5.29
C LEU A 33 -1.49 6.20 5.82
N LEU A 34 -2.35 7.21 5.78
CA LEU A 34 -3.75 7.09 6.21
C LEU A 34 -4.51 6.08 5.33
N THR A 35 -4.43 6.24 4.02
CA THR A 35 -5.14 5.40 3.06
C THR A 35 -4.64 3.97 3.07
N ASN A 36 -3.35 3.74 3.25
CA ASN A 36 -2.74 2.43 3.42
C ASN A 36 -3.28 1.70 4.66
N SER A 37 -3.48 2.42 5.76
CA SER A 37 -4.10 1.86 6.95
C SER A 37 -5.53 1.38 6.70
N PHE A 38 -6.32 2.14 5.94
CA PHE A 38 -7.67 1.74 5.53
C PHE A 38 -7.68 0.54 4.59
N ILE A 39 -6.73 0.45 3.64
CA ILE A 39 -6.61 -0.71 2.75
C ILE A 39 -6.34 -1.99 3.55
N ILE A 40 -5.38 -1.94 4.48
CA ILE A 40 -5.09 -3.09 5.35
C ILE A 40 -6.32 -3.46 6.18
N LEU A 41 -6.97 -2.48 6.81
CA LEU A 41 -8.15 -2.73 7.66
C LEU A 41 -9.29 -3.40 6.88
N THR A 42 -9.57 -2.92 5.67
CA THR A 42 -10.67 -3.42 4.84
C THR A 42 -10.39 -4.80 4.26
N LEU A 43 -9.18 -5.04 3.74
CA LEU A 43 -8.82 -6.32 3.13
C LEU A 43 -8.44 -7.40 4.13
N THR A 44 -8.10 -7.06 5.38
CA THR A 44 -7.84 -8.03 6.44
C THR A 44 -9.04 -8.28 7.35
N HIS A 45 -10.24 -7.83 6.99
CA HIS A 45 -11.44 -8.08 7.79
C HIS A 45 -11.75 -9.59 7.89
N ASN A 46 -12.28 -10.03 9.03
CA ASN A 46 -12.60 -11.46 9.26
C ASN A 46 -13.78 -11.93 8.43
N ASP A 47 -14.78 -11.07 8.27
CA ASP A 47 -15.99 -11.37 7.50
C ASP A 47 -15.71 -11.26 6.01
N GLU A 48 -15.90 -12.38 5.31
CA GLU A 48 -15.67 -12.48 3.88
C GLU A 48 -16.67 -11.63 3.07
N GLU A 49 -17.90 -11.53 3.52
CA GLU A 49 -18.94 -10.73 2.82
C GLU A 49 -18.60 -9.24 2.90
N LEU A 50 -18.22 -8.75 4.09
CA LEU A 50 -17.79 -7.37 4.27
C LEU A 50 -16.53 -7.09 3.45
N ARG A 51 -15.56 -8.00 3.44
CA ARG A 51 -14.34 -7.85 2.65
C ARG A 51 -14.64 -7.78 1.14
N ARG A 52 -15.59 -8.60 0.64
CA ARG A 52 -16.00 -8.54 -0.78
C ARG A 52 -16.74 -7.24 -1.13
N LYS A 53 -17.56 -6.71 -0.23
CA LYS A 53 -18.25 -5.42 -0.42
C LYS A 53 -17.26 -4.26 -0.38
N SER A 54 -16.23 -4.34 0.44
CA SER A 54 -15.20 -3.31 0.61
C SER A 54 -14.27 -3.12 -0.60
N ILE A 55 -14.31 -4.00 -1.61
CA ILE A 55 -13.47 -3.87 -2.80
C ILE A 55 -13.74 -2.57 -3.56
N VAL A 56 -14.98 -2.09 -3.58
CA VAL A 56 -15.33 -0.78 -4.16
C VAL A 56 -14.58 0.34 -3.42
N LEU A 57 -14.60 0.28 -2.09
CA LEU A 57 -13.90 1.25 -1.24
C LEU A 57 -12.39 1.18 -1.45
N VAL A 58 -11.82 -0.01 -1.59
CA VAL A 58 -10.39 -0.19 -1.90
C VAL A 58 -10.04 0.46 -3.24
N GLY A 59 -10.87 0.30 -4.27
CA GLY A 59 -10.68 0.97 -5.56
C GLY A 59 -10.70 2.49 -5.43
N ALA A 60 -11.65 3.03 -4.66
CA ALA A 60 -11.74 4.47 -4.38
C ALA A 60 -10.48 4.98 -3.64
N ILE A 61 -10.02 4.25 -2.63
CA ILE A 61 -8.82 4.62 -1.86
C ILE A 61 -7.56 4.56 -2.74
N LEU A 62 -7.41 3.55 -3.58
CA LEU A 62 -6.27 3.45 -4.50
C LEU A 62 -6.24 4.61 -5.49
N ALA A 63 -7.40 5.01 -6.03
CA ALA A 63 -7.49 6.16 -6.92
C ALA A 63 -7.17 7.47 -6.20
N LEU A 64 -7.69 7.66 -4.99
CA LEU A 64 -7.37 8.82 -4.16
C LEU A 64 -5.87 8.90 -3.87
N ASN A 65 -5.28 7.78 -3.49
CA ASN A 65 -3.84 7.68 -3.22
C ASN A 65 -3.01 8.07 -4.44
N TYR A 66 -3.38 7.54 -5.61
CA TYR A 66 -2.72 7.86 -6.88
C TYR A 66 -2.86 9.34 -7.27
N LEU A 67 -4.03 9.95 -7.08
CA LEU A 67 -4.26 11.36 -7.42
C LEU A 67 -3.46 12.32 -6.52
N VAL A 68 -3.25 11.95 -5.26
CA VAL A 68 -2.49 12.78 -4.31
C VAL A 68 -0.99 12.49 -4.39
N LEU A 69 -0.60 11.23 -4.55
CA LEU A 69 0.79 10.79 -4.67
C LEU A 69 0.91 9.74 -5.79
N PRO A 70 1.14 10.17 -7.05
CA PRO A 70 1.20 9.26 -8.20
C PRO A 70 2.23 8.14 -8.07
N ALA A 71 3.30 8.34 -7.29
CA ALA A 71 4.31 7.34 -6.98
C ALA A 71 3.75 6.06 -6.33
N THR A 72 2.50 6.07 -5.82
CA THR A 72 1.85 4.92 -5.17
C THR A 72 1.19 3.94 -6.14
N TRP A 73 1.31 4.13 -7.45
CA TRP A 73 0.76 3.23 -8.46
C TRP A 73 1.14 1.74 -8.27
N PRO A 74 2.35 1.37 -7.75
CA PRO A 74 2.67 -0.03 -7.52
C PRO A 74 1.66 -0.70 -6.59
N MET A 75 1.10 0.03 -5.62
CA MET A 75 0.08 -0.50 -4.72
C MET A 75 -1.17 -0.98 -5.48
N ALA A 76 -1.61 -0.22 -6.48
CA ALA A 76 -2.76 -0.61 -7.30
C ALA A 76 -2.47 -1.91 -8.07
N VAL A 77 -1.28 -2.05 -8.67
CA VAL A 77 -0.86 -3.26 -9.37
C VAL A 77 -0.83 -4.47 -8.45
N PHE A 78 -0.23 -4.34 -7.27
CA PHE A 78 -0.12 -5.45 -6.33
C PHE A 78 -1.48 -5.86 -5.73
N VAL A 79 -2.39 -4.92 -5.50
CA VAL A 79 -3.78 -5.23 -5.08
C VAL A 79 -4.53 -5.95 -6.20
N LEU A 80 -4.36 -5.53 -7.45
CA LEU A 80 -4.92 -6.24 -8.60
C LEU A 80 -4.41 -7.68 -8.68
N LEU A 81 -3.10 -7.89 -8.56
CA LEU A 81 -2.49 -9.22 -8.54
C LEU A 81 -3.05 -10.07 -7.38
N HIS A 82 -3.19 -9.48 -6.20
CA HIS A 82 -3.78 -10.19 -5.06
C HIS A 82 -5.21 -10.64 -5.35
N ILE A 83 -6.05 -9.78 -5.94
CA ILE A 83 -7.43 -10.13 -6.32
C ILE A 83 -7.44 -11.25 -7.36
N ILE A 84 -6.58 -11.20 -8.36
CA ILE A 84 -6.49 -12.23 -9.41
C ILE A 84 -6.12 -13.58 -8.81
N ILE A 85 -5.14 -13.60 -7.90
CA ILE A 85 -4.63 -14.85 -7.31
C ILE A 85 -5.62 -15.46 -6.30
N THR A 86 -6.33 -14.61 -5.53
CA THR A 86 -7.11 -15.10 -4.38
C THR A 86 -8.61 -15.19 -4.63
N SER A 87 -9.12 -14.58 -5.69
CA SER A 87 -10.56 -14.46 -5.92
C SER A 87 -11.11 -15.55 -6.85
N GLY A 88 -12.13 -16.25 -6.41
CA GLY A 88 -12.92 -17.15 -7.29
C GLY A 88 -13.85 -16.42 -8.27
N ARG A 89 -14.08 -15.11 -8.11
CA ARG A 89 -14.93 -14.26 -8.98
C ARG A 89 -14.17 -13.02 -9.43
N ILE A 90 -13.08 -13.23 -10.14
CA ILE A 90 -12.12 -12.20 -10.55
C ILE A 90 -12.82 -11.04 -11.26
N LEU A 91 -13.63 -11.31 -12.27
CA LEU A 91 -14.28 -10.29 -13.10
C LEU A 91 -15.17 -9.35 -12.27
N LEU A 92 -15.98 -9.91 -11.36
CA LEU A 92 -16.84 -9.13 -10.48
C LEU A 92 -16.04 -8.21 -9.56
N HIS A 93 -14.92 -8.71 -9.00
CA HIS A 93 -14.07 -7.93 -8.11
C HIS A 93 -13.30 -6.85 -8.86
N LEU A 94 -12.86 -7.12 -10.08
CA LEU A 94 -12.26 -6.10 -10.95
C LEU A 94 -13.26 -4.99 -11.29
N PHE A 95 -14.48 -5.33 -11.65
CA PHE A 95 -15.53 -4.32 -11.89
C PHE A 95 -15.79 -3.46 -10.67
N ARG A 96 -15.88 -4.06 -9.48
CA ARG A 96 -16.06 -3.32 -8.23
C ARG A 96 -14.90 -2.37 -7.94
N LEU A 97 -13.66 -2.83 -8.13
CA LEU A 97 -12.47 -2.01 -7.92
C LEU A 97 -12.42 -0.84 -8.91
N LEU A 98 -12.64 -1.12 -10.19
CA LEU A 98 -12.69 -0.09 -11.24
C LEU A 98 -13.82 0.90 -11.01
N PHE A 99 -14.99 0.46 -10.60
CA PHE A 99 -16.11 1.34 -10.29
C PHE A 99 -15.78 2.29 -9.16
N GLY A 100 -15.18 1.78 -8.06
CA GLY A 100 -14.71 2.64 -6.96
C GLY A 100 -13.67 3.65 -7.41
N ALA A 101 -12.69 3.23 -8.21
CA ALA A 101 -11.66 4.11 -8.74
C ALA A 101 -12.25 5.20 -9.66
N LEU A 102 -13.15 4.83 -10.58
CA LEU A 102 -13.81 5.76 -11.49
C LEU A 102 -14.62 6.82 -10.75
N LEU A 103 -15.33 6.46 -9.68
CA LEU A 103 -16.08 7.43 -8.89
C LEU A 103 -15.17 8.56 -8.35
N ILE A 104 -14.01 8.21 -7.82
CA ILE A 104 -13.06 9.20 -7.29
C ILE A 104 -12.43 10.02 -8.42
N VAL A 105 -12.00 9.37 -9.51
CA VAL A 105 -11.38 10.05 -10.65
C VAL A 105 -12.36 11.05 -11.28
N ILE A 106 -13.60 10.64 -11.54
CA ILE A 106 -14.63 11.52 -12.11
C ILE A 106 -14.94 12.68 -11.16
N SER A 107 -15.09 12.39 -9.85
CA SER A 107 -15.34 13.44 -8.86
C SER A 107 -14.21 14.46 -8.81
N TYR A 108 -12.95 13.98 -8.81
CA TYR A 108 -11.77 14.83 -8.81
C TYR A 108 -11.72 15.76 -10.03
N PHE A 109 -11.84 15.20 -11.24
CA PHE A 109 -11.80 16.01 -12.46
C PHE A 109 -12.99 16.96 -12.58
N THR A 110 -14.17 16.57 -12.09
CA THR A 110 -15.33 17.45 -12.03
C THR A 110 -15.06 18.66 -11.14
N ILE A 111 -14.51 18.44 -9.95
CA ILE A 111 -14.14 19.51 -9.01
C ILE A 111 -13.08 20.41 -9.65
N MET A 112 -12.03 19.85 -10.22
CA MET A 112 -10.97 20.63 -10.88
C MET A 112 -11.49 21.48 -12.03
N TYR A 113 -12.41 20.94 -12.83
CA TYR A 113 -13.07 21.67 -13.90
C TYR A 113 -13.82 22.91 -13.38
N PHE A 114 -14.60 22.76 -12.28
CA PHE A 114 -15.32 23.90 -11.68
C PHE A 114 -14.39 24.96 -11.09
N PHE A 115 -13.20 24.60 -10.65
CA PHE A 115 -12.19 25.54 -10.17
C PHE A 115 -11.34 26.15 -11.30
N GLY A 116 -11.62 25.82 -12.57
CA GLY A 116 -10.94 26.41 -13.72
C GLY A 116 -9.56 25.79 -14.02
N PHE A 117 -9.22 24.66 -13.41
CA PHE A 117 -8.00 23.92 -13.72
C PHE A 117 -8.25 23.02 -14.93
N HIS A 118 -7.80 23.46 -16.11
CA HIS A 118 -8.02 22.73 -17.37
C HIS A 118 -6.77 22.05 -17.92
N SER A 119 -5.61 22.29 -17.31
CA SER A 119 -4.35 21.73 -17.76
C SER A 119 -4.16 20.31 -17.20
N TRP A 120 -3.84 19.39 -18.10
CA TRP A 120 -3.36 18.06 -17.71
C TRP A 120 -1.90 18.18 -17.26
N ASP A 121 -1.60 17.77 -16.03
CA ASP A 121 -0.25 17.82 -15.49
C ASP A 121 0.50 16.52 -15.80
N GLU A 122 1.77 16.65 -16.26
CA GLU A 122 2.65 15.51 -16.48
C GLU A 122 2.97 14.76 -15.18
N ALA A 123 2.81 15.40 -14.03
CA ALA A 123 2.99 14.80 -12.70
C ALA A 123 2.09 13.58 -12.45
N TYR A 124 0.96 13.46 -13.17
CA TYR A 124 0.11 12.25 -13.11
C TYR A 124 0.74 11.02 -13.78
N PHE A 125 1.84 11.20 -14.52
CA PHE A 125 2.55 10.10 -15.17
C PHE A 125 3.93 9.91 -14.54
N PRO A 126 4.03 9.23 -13.38
CA PRO A 126 5.27 9.11 -12.61
C PRO A 126 6.31 8.20 -13.27
N PHE A 127 6.03 7.64 -14.44
CA PHE A 127 6.92 6.69 -15.12
C PHE A 127 8.19 7.31 -15.69
N LYS A 128 8.28 8.64 -15.77
CA LYS A 128 9.49 9.37 -16.17
C LYS A 128 10.39 9.73 -14.98
N ASP A 129 9.85 9.71 -13.77
CA ASP A 129 10.49 10.22 -12.56
C ASP A 129 11.07 9.11 -11.68
N PHE A 130 11.45 7.98 -12.27
CA PHE A 130 12.14 6.94 -11.53
C PHE A 130 13.46 7.47 -10.96
N ARG A 131 13.52 7.63 -9.65
CA ARG A 131 14.69 8.05 -8.89
C ARG A 131 15.33 6.84 -8.23
N VAL A 132 15.61 5.80 -9.01
CA VAL A 132 16.35 4.64 -8.49
C VAL A 132 17.73 5.16 -8.09
N ASN A 133 17.89 5.33 -6.79
CA ASN A 133 19.15 5.80 -6.25
C ASN A 133 20.15 4.64 -6.29
N THR A 134 21.22 4.81 -7.08
CA THR A 134 22.33 3.86 -7.16
C THR A 134 23.37 4.09 -6.05
N GLU A 135 23.18 5.12 -5.20
CA GLU A 135 24.06 5.34 -4.08
C GLU A 135 23.82 4.28 -2.99
N PHE A 136 24.81 3.44 -2.80
CA PHE A 136 24.77 2.30 -1.87
C PHE A 136 24.37 2.69 -0.43
N HIS A 137 24.69 3.91 -0.01
CA HIS A 137 24.37 4.40 1.34
C HIS A 137 22.88 4.44 1.63
N GLN A 138 22.04 4.81 0.68
CA GLN A 138 20.61 4.92 0.89
C GLN A 138 19.92 3.55 0.87
N LEU A 139 20.41 2.62 0.07
CA LEU A 139 19.95 1.24 0.06
C LEU A 139 20.23 0.50 1.38
N LEU A 140 21.25 0.93 2.15
CA LEU A 140 21.57 0.33 3.44
C LEU A 140 20.41 0.44 4.45
N TYR A 141 19.63 1.51 4.40
CA TYR A 141 18.43 1.68 5.26
C TYR A 141 17.32 0.68 4.95
N LEU A 142 17.27 0.16 3.73
CA LEU A 142 16.28 -0.82 3.30
C LEU A 142 16.68 -2.27 3.61
N ILE A 143 17.98 -2.53 3.86
CA ILE A 143 18.48 -3.90 4.10
C ILE A 143 17.77 -4.57 5.28
N PRO A 144 17.64 -3.95 6.47
CA PRO A 144 16.93 -4.59 7.59
C PRO A 144 15.48 -4.90 7.25
N VAL A 145 14.79 -3.97 6.58
CA VAL A 145 13.38 -4.15 6.20
C VAL A 145 13.23 -5.27 5.17
N ALA A 146 14.10 -5.31 4.15
CA ALA A 146 14.11 -6.36 3.15
C ALA A 146 14.42 -7.74 3.78
N LEU A 147 15.35 -7.79 4.72
CA LEU A 147 15.70 -9.02 5.44
C LEU A 147 14.51 -9.53 6.27
N PHE A 148 13.83 -8.66 7.02
CA PHE A 148 12.61 -9.03 7.74
C PHE A 148 11.50 -9.51 6.80
N LEU A 149 11.33 -8.87 5.66
CA LEU A 149 10.35 -9.28 4.66
C LEU A 149 10.67 -10.68 4.12
N ILE A 150 11.93 -10.96 3.81
CA ILE A 150 12.37 -12.29 3.35
C ILE A 150 12.12 -13.35 4.41
N LEU A 151 12.46 -13.08 5.67
CA LEU A 151 12.22 -13.99 6.79
C LEU A 151 10.72 -14.24 6.99
N ALA A 152 9.89 -13.20 6.91
CA ALA A 152 8.44 -13.30 7.02
C ALA A 152 7.83 -14.13 5.88
N VAL A 153 8.33 -13.96 4.65
CA VAL A 153 7.94 -14.77 3.50
C VAL A 153 8.31 -16.23 3.75
N ALA A 154 9.54 -16.51 4.17
CA ALA A 154 10.01 -17.86 4.47
C ALA A 154 9.16 -18.54 5.57
N ASP A 155 8.88 -17.83 6.68
CA ASP A 155 8.02 -18.35 7.75
C ASP A 155 6.59 -18.59 7.26
N HIS A 156 6.03 -17.65 6.48
CA HIS A 156 4.69 -17.79 5.95
C HIS A 156 4.53 -19.06 5.11
N PHE A 157 5.47 -19.31 4.20
CA PHE A 157 5.41 -20.49 3.33
C PHE A 157 5.77 -21.78 4.07
N ALA A 158 6.74 -21.77 4.98
CA ALA A 158 7.08 -22.95 5.81
C ALA A 158 5.89 -23.42 6.67
N ASN A 159 5.11 -22.47 7.20
CA ASN A 159 3.96 -22.77 8.04
C ASN A 159 2.61 -22.65 7.30
N PHE A 160 2.62 -22.56 5.97
CA PHE A 160 1.42 -22.30 5.17
C PHE A 160 0.32 -23.33 5.45
N ASN A 161 0.65 -24.63 5.47
CA ASN A 161 -0.33 -25.70 5.66
C ASN A 161 -0.96 -25.72 7.06
N LYS A 162 -0.30 -25.15 8.06
CA LYS A 162 -0.78 -25.09 9.45
C LYS A 162 -1.76 -23.93 9.69
N LYS A 163 -1.84 -22.96 8.77
CA LYS A 163 -2.66 -21.75 8.93
C LYS A 163 -4.09 -21.98 8.42
N SER A 164 -5.08 -21.38 9.08
CA SER A 164 -6.46 -21.38 8.60
C SER A 164 -6.60 -20.60 7.27
N PRO A 165 -7.63 -20.88 6.43
CA PRO A 165 -7.81 -20.20 5.14
C PRO A 165 -7.85 -18.66 5.30
N VAL A 166 -8.51 -18.16 6.34
CA VAL A 166 -8.60 -16.73 6.64
C VAL A 166 -7.23 -16.15 6.99
N SER A 167 -6.44 -16.87 7.80
CA SER A 167 -5.09 -16.44 8.14
C SER A 167 -4.16 -16.45 6.93
N LYS A 168 -4.25 -17.47 6.07
CA LYS A 168 -3.49 -17.54 4.81
C LYS A 168 -3.76 -16.30 3.96
N PHE A 169 -5.02 -15.96 3.73
CA PHE A 169 -5.42 -14.79 2.97
C PHE A 169 -4.82 -13.49 3.54
N LYS A 170 -4.96 -13.28 4.85
CA LYS A 170 -4.48 -12.06 5.52
C LYS A 170 -2.97 -11.90 5.44
N TYR A 171 -2.22 -12.95 5.78
CA TYR A 171 -0.76 -12.89 5.74
C TYR A 171 -0.23 -12.72 4.31
N THR A 172 -0.81 -13.45 3.34
CA THR A 172 -0.46 -13.26 1.92
C THR A 172 -0.71 -11.81 1.50
N PHE A 173 -1.84 -11.23 1.90
CA PHE A 173 -2.12 -9.83 1.59
C PHE A 173 -1.10 -8.87 2.20
N VAL A 174 -0.76 -9.04 3.49
CA VAL A 174 0.24 -8.17 4.16
C VAL A 174 1.61 -8.28 3.49
N LEU A 175 2.03 -9.45 3.06
CA LEU A 175 3.29 -9.65 2.33
C LEU A 175 3.26 -8.95 0.96
N ILE A 176 2.17 -9.09 0.20
CA ILE A 176 1.97 -8.43 -1.09
C ILE A 176 1.96 -6.90 -0.90
N PHE A 177 1.28 -6.42 0.12
CA PHE A 177 1.26 -5.02 0.50
C PHE A 177 2.66 -4.50 0.82
N SER A 178 3.44 -5.25 1.60
CA SER A 178 4.83 -4.89 1.93
C SER A 178 5.71 -4.82 0.69
N ALA A 179 5.55 -5.77 -0.22
CA ALA A 179 6.27 -5.76 -1.49
C ALA A 179 5.91 -4.54 -2.36
N ALA A 180 4.63 -4.15 -2.38
CA ALA A 180 4.18 -2.95 -3.09
C ALA A 180 4.81 -1.68 -2.52
N GLN A 181 4.82 -1.52 -1.19
CA GLN A 181 5.43 -0.36 -0.55
C GLN A 181 6.95 -0.33 -0.75
N LEU A 182 7.61 -1.48 -0.62
CA LEU A 182 9.04 -1.58 -0.89
C LEU A 182 9.36 -1.18 -2.34
N THR A 183 8.54 -1.61 -3.31
CA THR A 183 8.69 -1.22 -4.71
C THR A 183 8.56 0.30 -4.88
N THR A 184 7.56 0.92 -4.23
CA THR A 184 7.39 2.37 -4.26
C THR A 184 8.61 3.09 -3.69
N VAL A 185 9.11 2.64 -2.54
CA VAL A 185 10.30 3.22 -1.90
C VAL A 185 11.53 3.09 -2.80
N VAL A 186 11.80 1.90 -3.34
CA VAL A 186 12.97 1.67 -4.22
C VAL A 186 12.91 2.54 -5.48
N LEU A 187 11.72 2.73 -6.07
CA LEU A 187 11.58 3.47 -7.33
C LEU A 187 11.61 5.00 -7.15
N TYR A 188 11.10 5.52 -6.03
CA TYR A 188 10.83 6.95 -5.89
C TYR A 188 11.52 7.64 -4.71
N MET A 189 12.10 6.90 -3.77
CA MET A 189 12.71 7.50 -2.59
C MET A 189 13.78 8.54 -2.99
N GLY A 190 14.73 8.19 -3.86
CA GLY A 190 15.85 9.08 -4.18
C GLY A 190 16.43 9.70 -2.90
N ASN A 191 16.40 11.03 -2.82
CA ASN A 191 16.83 11.78 -1.62
C ASN A 191 15.65 12.10 -0.66
N HIS A 192 14.43 11.63 -0.97
CA HIS A 192 13.22 11.86 -0.18
C HIS A 192 13.01 10.74 0.85
N TYR A 193 13.73 10.80 1.96
CA TYR A 193 13.69 9.77 3.03
C TYR A 193 12.29 9.56 3.64
N GLU A 194 11.38 10.50 3.46
CA GLU A 194 9.98 10.42 3.88
C GLU A 194 9.24 9.20 3.29
N PHE A 195 9.66 8.72 2.10
CA PHE A 195 9.12 7.49 1.52
C PHE A 195 9.35 6.25 2.40
N LEU A 196 10.38 6.24 3.27
CA LEU A 196 10.61 5.15 4.22
C LEU A 196 9.45 4.97 5.20
N LEU A 197 8.71 6.05 5.49
CA LEU A 197 7.52 5.99 6.34
C LEU A 197 6.46 5.03 5.81
N LEU A 198 6.37 4.86 4.48
CA LEU A 198 5.45 3.90 3.86
C LEU A 198 5.71 2.45 4.31
N MET A 199 6.96 2.14 4.68
CA MET A 199 7.34 0.83 5.19
C MET A 199 7.02 0.64 6.68
N ALA A 200 6.75 1.71 7.44
CA ALA A 200 6.51 1.62 8.88
C ALA A 200 5.32 0.71 9.22
N LEU A 201 4.22 0.84 8.49
CA LEU A 201 3.02 0.04 8.71
C LEU A 201 3.22 -1.45 8.40
N PRO A 202 3.68 -1.86 7.21
CA PRO A 202 3.93 -3.26 6.92
C PRO A 202 5.01 -3.87 7.81
N ALA A 203 6.11 -3.16 8.07
CA ALA A 203 7.19 -3.65 8.92
C ALA A 203 6.76 -3.87 10.38
N SER A 204 5.78 -3.13 10.87
CA SER A 204 5.25 -3.31 12.22
C SER A 204 4.31 -4.51 12.36
N ILE A 205 3.75 -5.00 11.25
CA ILE A 205 2.76 -6.09 11.23
C ILE A 205 3.41 -7.45 10.94
N ILE A 206 4.48 -7.45 10.14
CA ILE A 206 5.26 -8.62 9.79
C ILE A 206 6.12 -9.09 10.95
#